data_9b20c86e86a9e995d2c633d531712c1b
#
_entry.id   9b20c86e86a9e995d2c633d531712c1b
#
_cell.length_a   1.000
_cell.length_b   1.000
_cell.length_c   1.000
_cell.angle_alpha   90.00
_cell.angle_beta   90.00
_cell.angle_gamma   90.00
#
_symmetry.space_group_name_H-M   'P 1'
#
loop_
_entity.id
_entity.type
_entity.pdbx_description
1 polymer ?
#
loop_
_entity_poly.entity_id
_entity_poly.type
_entity_poly.pdbx_seq_one_letter_code
_entity_poly.pdbx_strand_id
1 'polypeptide(L)'
;MESLDAADIMYNLSKTYEDCRSYVDRELVRHYEQDGVEIYRLRVAFKLCFQRPDNFYFEWVERPLGDPEKADYRVSALWTEGSQTYRHFFSEKQVLPCQSLELAIATATGTSKGASMTVSAYLLPSLKQKVRTMLRIKELERLEDAIVDGVDCYHLKGKTWTDSEEEFWIEKEKCLLKRVRVGIVIKPGIDESKFLAIKAIDEQKALEYRQFRESQTEARRFWNQIDYHEADIDCTIEPGDFVFEVERKSDLIPSFNVL
;
A
#
# COMPACT_ATOMS: atom_id res chain seq x y z
N MET A 1 -28.40 -17.58 12.10
CA MET A 1 -26.97 -17.63 11.76
C MET A 1 -26.23 -16.88 12.82
N GLU A 2 -25.27 -17.50 13.49
CA GLU A 2 -24.37 -16.79 14.39
C GLU A 2 -23.62 -15.72 13.59
N SER A 3 -23.52 -14.52 14.13
CA SER A 3 -22.73 -13.47 13.48
C SER A 3 -21.26 -13.82 13.61
N LEU A 4 -20.52 -13.81 12.49
CA LEU A 4 -19.07 -13.99 12.49
C LEU A 4 -18.41 -12.95 13.40
N ASP A 5 -17.46 -13.37 14.20
CA ASP A 5 -16.63 -12.44 14.97
C ASP A 5 -15.52 -11.80 14.11
N ALA A 6 -14.80 -10.84 14.66
CA ALA A 6 -13.74 -10.14 13.93
C ALA A 6 -12.59 -11.06 13.51
N ALA A 7 -12.25 -12.06 14.32
CA ALA A 7 -11.17 -12.99 14.02
C ALA A 7 -11.56 -13.95 12.88
N ASP A 8 -12.80 -14.43 12.89
CA ASP A 8 -13.35 -15.27 11.81
C ASP A 8 -13.38 -14.54 10.47
N ILE A 9 -13.77 -13.26 10.47
CA ILE A 9 -13.82 -12.43 9.27
C ILE A 9 -12.39 -12.25 8.71
N MET A 10 -11.41 -11.92 9.56
CA MET A 10 -10.02 -11.78 9.12
C MET A 10 -9.40 -13.12 8.67
N TYR A 11 -9.80 -14.23 9.29
CA TYR A 11 -9.39 -15.56 8.85
C TYR A 11 -9.93 -15.86 7.44
N ASN A 12 -11.22 -15.62 7.21
CA ASN A 12 -11.85 -15.83 5.91
C ASN A 12 -11.22 -14.95 4.82
N LEU A 13 -10.97 -13.67 5.11
CA LEU A 13 -10.24 -12.77 4.23
C LEU A 13 -8.87 -13.35 3.84
N SER A 14 -8.08 -13.74 4.86
CA SER A 14 -6.76 -14.33 4.63
C SER A 14 -6.83 -15.59 3.78
N LYS A 15 -7.79 -16.45 4.06
CA LYS A 15 -8.00 -17.71 3.35
C LYS A 15 -8.38 -17.48 1.88
N THR A 16 -9.25 -16.52 1.62
CA THR A 16 -9.64 -16.15 0.25
C THR A 16 -8.42 -15.79 -0.61
N TYR A 17 -7.54 -14.93 -0.11
CA TYR A 17 -6.32 -14.55 -0.83
C TYR A 17 -5.29 -15.69 -0.90
N GLU A 18 -5.17 -16.53 0.14
CA GLU A 18 -4.27 -17.68 0.14
C GLU A 18 -4.67 -18.74 -0.89
N ASP A 19 -5.96 -18.92 -1.11
CA ASP A 19 -6.48 -19.99 -1.96
C ASP A 19 -6.68 -19.55 -3.42
N CYS A 20 -6.75 -18.24 -3.71
CA CYS A 20 -6.96 -17.76 -5.08
C CYS A 20 -5.80 -18.17 -6.00
N ARG A 21 -6.11 -18.46 -7.27
CA ARG A 21 -5.12 -18.80 -8.31
C ARG A 21 -4.50 -17.56 -8.95
N SER A 22 -5.27 -16.50 -9.02
CA SER A 22 -4.84 -15.22 -9.58
C SER A 22 -5.51 -14.07 -8.83
N TYR A 23 -4.88 -12.90 -8.90
CA TYR A 23 -5.38 -11.66 -8.33
C TYR A 23 -4.94 -10.47 -9.17
N VAL A 24 -5.83 -9.54 -9.38
CA VAL A 24 -5.53 -8.23 -9.98
C VAL A 24 -6.17 -7.13 -9.17
N ASP A 25 -5.49 -5.98 -9.09
CA ASP A 25 -6.08 -4.69 -8.71
C ASP A 25 -5.42 -3.53 -9.44
N ARG A 26 -6.11 -2.39 -9.45
CA ARG A 26 -5.60 -1.12 -9.93
C ARG A 26 -6.23 -0.01 -9.11
N GLU A 27 -5.46 0.57 -8.20
CA GLU A 27 -6.03 1.42 -7.17
C GLU A 27 -5.21 2.68 -6.90
N LEU A 28 -5.77 3.54 -6.07
CA LEU A 28 -5.18 4.80 -5.65
C LEU A 28 -5.06 4.85 -4.12
N VAL A 29 -3.84 5.08 -3.63
CA VAL A 29 -3.63 5.45 -2.22
C VAL A 29 -3.91 6.93 -2.07
N ARG A 30 -4.89 7.27 -1.25
CA ARG A 30 -5.26 8.64 -0.90
C ARG A 30 -4.76 8.97 0.50
N HIS A 31 -4.45 10.22 0.72
CA HIS A 31 -3.99 10.71 2.01
C HIS A 31 -4.95 11.78 2.53
N TYR A 32 -5.43 11.59 3.75
CA TYR A 32 -6.38 12.48 4.40
C TYR A 32 -5.79 13.07 5.68
N GLU A 33 -6.12 14.32 6.01
CA GLU A 33 -5.91 14.90 7.33
C GLU A 33 -7.00 14.44 8.31
N GLN A 34 -6.83 14.73 9.60
CA GLN A 34 -7.72 14.30 10.69
C GLN A 34 -9.17 14.81 10.52
N ASP A 35 -9.34 15.96 9.88
CA ASP A 35 -10.64 16.57 9.58
C ASP A 35 -11.33 16.01 8.33
N GLY A 36 -10.71 15.01 7.68
CA GLY A 36 -11.21 14.38 6.47
C GLY A 36 -10.82 15.10 5.17
N VAL A 37 -10.01 16.17 5.24
CA VAL A 37 -9.52 16.87 4.04
C VAL A 37 -8.50 15.99 3.32
N GLU A 38 -8.74 15.70 2.06
CA GLU A 38 -7.81 14.95 1.21
C GLU A 38 -6.61 15.80 0.81
N ILE A 39 -5.40 15.24 1.01
CA ILE A 39 -4.16 15.87 0.60
C ILE A 39 -3.76 15.34 -0.79
N TYR A 40 -4.25 15.95 -1.83
CA TYR A 40 -4.01 15.57 -3.22
C TYR A 40 -2.53 15.40 -3.61
N ARG A 41 -1.62 16.01 -2.89
CA ARG A 41 -0.18 16.01 -3.19
C ARG A 41 0.52 14.68 -2.89
N LEU A 42 -0.14 13.76 -2.16
CA LEU A 42 0.47 12.52 -1.68
C LEU A 42 -0.18 11.26 -2.26
N ARG A 43 -0.85 11.38 -3.41
CA ARG A 43 -1.45 10.23 -4.07
C ARG A 43 -0.39 9.33 -4.72
N VAL A 44 -0.61 8.04 -4.59
CA VAL A 44 0.13 7.00 -5.29
C VAL A 44 -0.88 6.11 -6.02
N ALA A 45 -0.78 6.00 -7.33
CA ALA A 45 -1.54 5.01 -8.08
C ALA A 45 -0.71 3.72 -8.18
N PHE A 46 -1.34 2.56 -8.13
CA PHE A 46 -0.66 1.28 -8.26
C PHE A 46 -1.50 0.24 -9.00
N LYS A 47 -0.80 -0.76 -9.52
CA LYS A 47 -1.36 -1.98 -10.13
C LYS A 47 -0.64 -3.17 -9.53
N LEU A 48 -1.40 -4.20 -9.13
CA LEU A 48 -0.89 -5.50 -8.71
C LEU A 48 -1.49 -6.59 -9.59
N CYS A 49 -0.63 -7.42 -10.16
CA CYS A 49 -1.03 -8.67 -10.83
C CYS A 49 -0.28 -9.82 -10.17
N PHE A 50 -1.02 -10.88 -9.84
CA PHE A 50 -0.48 -12.08 -9.24
C PHE A 50 -1.10 -13.33 -9.85
N GLN A 51 -0.29 -14.33 -10.15
CA GLN A 51 -0.75 -15.64 -10.62
C GLN A 51 0.16 -16.73 -10.04
N ARG A 52 -0.47 -17.71 -9.39
CA ARG A 52 0.29 -18.84 -8.85
C ARG A 52 0.94 -19.66 -9.97
N PRO A 53 2.13 -20.28 -9.71
CA PRO A 53 2.75 -20.28 -8.38
C PRO A 53 3.55 -19.01 -8.06
N ASP A 54 4.17 -18.33 -9.05
CA ASP A 54 5.27 -17.39 -8.76
C ASP A 54 5.24 -16.11 -9.60
N ASN A 55 4.20 -15.94 -10.45
CA ASN A 55 4.11 -14.72 -11.26
C ASN A 55 3.60 -13.57 -10.39
N PHE A 56 4.39 -12.51 -10.30
CA PHE A 56 4.08 -11.32 -9.52
C PHE A 56 4.51 -10.07 -10.28
N TYR A 57 3.66 -9.07 -10.31
CA TYR A 57 3.93 -7.76 -10.86
C TYR A 57 3.28 -6.69 -9.99
N PHE A 58 4.06 -5.71 -9.57
CA PHE A 58 3.58 -4.55 -8.85
C PHE A 58 4.23 -3.29 -9.42
N GLU A 59 3.40 -2.40 -9.94
CA GLU A 59 3.81 -1.08 -10.47
C GLU A 59 3.14 0.00 -9.64
N TRP A 60 3.88 1.07 -9.36
CA TRP A 60 3.29 2.25 -8.75
C TRP A 60 3.85 3.52 -9.34
N VAL A 61 3.02 4.55 -9.32
CA VAL A 61 3.35 5.88 -9.80
C VAL A 61 3.13 6.87 -8.69
N GLU A 62 4.19 7.60 -8.35
CA GLU A 62 4.10 8.73 -7.43
C GLU A 62 3.88 10.01 -8.22
N ARG A 63 2.89 10.78 -7.80
CA ARG A 63 2.70 12.14 -8.31
C ARG A 63 3.68 13.07 -7.59
N PRO A 64 4.61 13.74 -8.31
CA PRO A 64 5.51 14.68 -7.69
C PRO A 64 4.76 15.91 -7.14
N LEU A 65 5.37 16.55 -6.13
CA LEU A 65 4.89 17.84 -5.62
C LEU A 65 5.17 18.93 -6.66
N GLY A 66 4.15 19.70 -7.05
CA GLY A 66 4.33 20.81 -7.99
C GLY A 66 3.18 20.96 -8.98
N ASP A 67 3.48 21.67 -10.08
CA ASP A 67 2.53 21.93 -11.16
C ASP A 67 2.11 20.61 -11.84
N PRO A 68 0.81 20.25 -11.81
CA PRO A 68 0.33 19.02 -12.42
C PRO A 68 0.65 18.89 -13.92
N GLU A 69 0.72 20.00 -14.65
CA GLU A 69 0.99 20.02 -16.09
C GLU A 69 2.47 19.75 -16.41
N LYS A 70 3.35 20.00 -15.43
CA LYS A 70 4.80 19.78 -15.55
C LYS A 70 5.28 18.58 -14.73
N ALA A 71 4.36 17.80 -14.19
CA ALA A 71 4.69 16.72 -13.28
C ALA A 71 5.40 15.59 -14.02
N ASP A 72 6.66 15.37 -13.64
CA ASP A 72 7.43 14.22 -14.04
C ASP A 72 7.02 13.06 -13.11
N TYR A 73 6.07 12.25 -13.56
CA TYR A 73 5.55 11.11 -12.78
C TYR A 73 6.65 10.07 -12.55
N ARG A 74 6.77 9.63 -11.30
CA ARG A 74 7.81 8.71 -10.86
C ARG A 74 7.29 7.28 -10.90
N VAL A 75 7.57 6.60 -12.00
CA VAL A 75 7.17 5.21 -12.20
C VAL A 75 8.19 4.29 -11.56
N SER A 76 7.72 3.32 -10.80
CA SER A 76 8.52 2.27 -10.18
C SER A 76 7.80 0.93 -10.32
N ALA A 77 8.54 -0.16 -10.42
CA ALA A 77 7.97 -1.50 -10.50
C ALA A 77 8.86 -2.54 -9.82
N LEU A 78 8.22 -3.66 -9.46
CA LEU A 78 8.90 -4.90 -9.10
C LEU A 78 8.11 -6.07 -9.69
N TRP A 79 8.82 -7.09 -10.16
CA TRP A 79 8.19 -8.24 -10.80
C TRP A 79 9.05 -9.49 -10.74
N THR A 80 8.46 -10.62 -11.11
CA THR A 80 9.17 -11.90 -11.23
C THR A 80 9.23 -12.35 -12.68
N GLU A 81 10.36 -12.95 -13.06
CA GLU A 81 10.55 -13.69 -14.30
C GLU A 81 11.12 -15.07 -13.96
N GLY A 82 10.26 -16.09 -14.00
CA GLY A 82 10.60 -17.40 -13.46
C GLY A 82 10.95 -17.32 -11.97
N SER A 83 12.13 -17.81 -11.59
CA SER A 83 12.60 -17.76 -10.19
C SER A 83 13.32 -16.46 -9.80
N GLN A 84 13.51 -15.54 -10.73
CA GLN A 84 14.25 -14.30 -10.50
C GLN A 84 13.26 -13.16 -10.22
N THR A 85 13.61 -12.33 -9.22
CA THR A 85 12.89 -11.08 -8.93
C THR A 85 13.69 -9.89 -9.45
N TYR A 86 13.01 -8.93 -10.04
CA TYR A 86 13.54 -7.68 -10.54
C TYR A 86 12.83 -6.48 -9.94
N ARG A 87 13.50 -5.34 -9.94
CA ARG A 87 12.92 -4.04 -9.61
C ARG A 87 13.47 -2.94 -10.52
N HIS A 88 12.67 -1.90 -10.65
CA HIS A 88 13.08 -0.61 -11.18
C HIS A 88 12.41 0.47 -10.31
N PHE A 89 13.20 1.22 -9.55
CA PHE A 89 12.70 2.40 -8.84
C PHE A 89 13.03 3.65 -9.65
N PHE A 90 12.16 4.64 -9.63
CA PHE A 90 12.29 5.87 -10.44
C PHE A 90 13.66 6.55 -10.32
N SER A 91 14.37 6.36 -9.21
CA SER A 91 15.73 6.87 -8.98
C SER A 91 16.83 6.00 -9.59
N GLU A 92 16.51 4.82 -10.08
CA GLU A 92 17.46 3.85 -10.64
C GLU A 92 17.55 4.06 -12.16
N LYS A 93 18.77 4.00 -12.70
CA LYS A 93 19.02 4.17 -14.14
C LYS A 93 18.75 2.90 -14.94
N GLN A 94 18.60 1.78 -14.28
CA GLN A 94 18.46 0.46 -14.89
C GLN A 94 17.65 -0.48 -13.99
N VAL A 95 17.15 -1.54 -14.60
CA VAL A 95 16.54 -2.67 -13.89
C VAL A 95 17.60 -3.38 -13.05
N LEU A 96 17.28 -3.69 -11.80
CA LEU A 96 18.16 -4.39 -10.88
C LEU A 96 17.54 -5.73 -10.43
N PRO A 97 18.33 -6.82 -10.37
CA PRO A 97 17.88 -8.05 -9.75
C PRO A 97 17.75 -7.86 -8.23
N CYS A 98 16.79 -8.55 -7.63
CA CYS A 98 16.57 -8.58 -6.19
C CYS A 98 16.89 -9.96 -5.62
N GLN A 99 17.32 -10.00 -4.38
CA GLN A 99 17.63 -11.24 -3.67
C GLN A 99 16.37 -12.11 -3.46
N SER A 100 15.23 -11.48 -3.21
CA SER A 100 13.94 -12.16 -3.10
C SER A 100 12.78 -11.19 -3.36
N LEU A 101 11.61 -11.74 -3.70
CA LEU A 101 10.38 -10.98 -3.89
C LEU A 101 9.96 -10.27 -2.60
N GLU A 102 10.07 -10.93 -1.45
CA GLU A 102 9.67 -10.36 -0.17
C GLU A 102 10.52 -9.14 0.22
N LEU A 103 11.83 -9.19 -0.08
CA LEU A 103 12.72 -8.05 0.14
C LEU A 103 12.39 -6.90 -0.78
N ALA A 104 12.07 -7.19 -2.04
CA ALA A 104 11.65 -6.18 -3.01
C ALA A 104 10.34 -5.48 -2.56
N ILE A 105 9.33 -6.25 -2.14
CA ILE A 105 8.06 -5.73 -1.61
C ILE A 105 8.30 -4.87 -0.36
N ALA A 106 9.11 -5.36 0.59
CA ALA A 106 9.43 -4.61 1.81
C ALA A 106 10.12 -3.27 1.49
N THR A 107 11.03 -3.25 0.52
CA THR A 107 11.72 -2.03 0.08
C THR A 107 10.76 -1.03 -0.57
N ALA A 108 9.79 -1.52 -1.35
CA ALA A 108 8.78 -0.70 -2.01
C ALA A 108 7.73 -0.09 -1.05
N THR A 109 7.55 -0.66 0.15
CA THR A 109 6.45 -0.30 1.07
C THR A 109 6.44 1.19 1.42
N GLY A 110 7.60 1.79 1.65
CA GLY A 110 7.72 3.21 2.00
C GLY A 110 7.28 4.14 0.86
N THR A 111 7.73 3.90 -0.34
CA THR A 111 7.45 4.72 -1.54
C THR A 111 6.04 4.47 -2.08
N SER A 112 5.54 3.24 -1.99
CA SER A 112 4.16 2.92 -2.38
C SER A 112 3.11 3.26 -1.28
N LYS A 113 3.52 3.90 -0.18
CA LYS A 113 2.63 4.25 0.96
C LYS A 113 1.89 3.06 1.56
N GLY A 114 2.52 1.89 1.57
CA GLY A 114 1.97 0.65 2.10
C GLY A 114 1.33 -0.27 1.05
N ALA A 115 0.97 0.24 -0.13
CA ALA A 115 0.24 -0.52 -1.13
C ALA A 115 0.92 -1.84 -1.52
N SER A 116 2.25 -1.85 -1.69
CA SER A 116 2.98 -3.07 -2.03
C SER A 116 2.84 -4.20 -1.00
N MET A 117 2.57 -3.88 0.27
CA MET A 117 2.50 -4.84 1.35
C MET A 117 1.07 -5.32 1.63
N THR A 118 0.06 -4.46 1.49
CA THR A 118 -1.29 -4.67 2.03
C THR A 118 -1.91 -5.99 1.56
N VAL A 119 -2.06 -6.21 0.25
CA VAL A 119 -2.63 -7.46 -0.29
C VAL A 119 -1.55 -8.53 -0.48
N SER A 120 -0.35 -8.13 -0.92
CA SER A 120 0.75 -9.08 -1.17
C SER A 120 1.08 -9.96 0.04
N ALA A 121 0.90 -9.42 1.26
CA ALA A 121 1.12 -10.18 2.48
C ALA A 121 0.12 -11.33 2.70
N TYR A 122 -1.05 -11.27 2.09
CA TYR A 122 -2.02 -12.37 2.11
C TYR A 122 -1.82 -13.34 0.93
N LEU A 123 -1.42 -12.83 -0.25
CA LEU A 123 -1.18 -13.64 -1.45
C LEU A 123 0.05 -14.54 -1.32
N LEU A 124 1.09 -14.08 -0.62
CA LEU A 124 2.39 -14.74 -0.54
C LEU A 124 2.65 -15.35 0.86
N PRO A 125 2.49 -16.67 1.05
CA PRO A 125 2.68 -17.31 2.35
C PRO A 125 4.09 -17.08 2.95
N SER A 126 5.12 -17.01 2.11
CA SER A 126 6.49 -16.72 2.52
C SER A 126 6.65 -15.31 3.11
N LEU A 127 5.99 -14.33 2.51
CA LEU A 127 5.94 -12.94 3.01
C LEU A 127 5.15 -12.88 4.31
N LYS A 128 3.96 -13.50 4.34
CA LYS A 128 3.10 -13.57 5.53
C LYS A 128 3.87 -14.09 6.75
N GLN A 129 4.66 -15.15 6.57
CA GLN A 129 5.45 -15.72 7.66
C GLN A 129 6.52 -14.74 8.18
N LYS A 130 7.23 -14.05 7.26
CA LYS A 130 8.29 -13.06 7.60
C LYS A 130 7.73 -11.83 8.30
N VAL A 131 6.57 -11.34 7.88
CA VAL A 131 5.94 -10.14 8.42
C VAL A 131 4.82 -10.41 9.42
N ARG A 132 4.72 -11.64 9.93
CA ARG A 132 3.64 -12.08 10.83
C ARG A 132 3.38 -11.12 11.99
N THR A 133 4.43 -10.56 12.59
CA THR A 133 4.30 -9.60 13.69
C THR A 133 3.71 -8.28 13.20
N MET A 134 4.07 -7.85 11.98
CA MET A 134 3.58 -6.59 11.38
C MET A 134 2.12 -6.70 10.95
N LEU A 135 1.68 -7.90 10.51
CA LEU A 135 0.29 -8.18 10.12
C LEU A 135 -0.63 -8.45 11.32
N ARG A 136 -0.06 -8.60 12.52
CA ARG A 136 -0.86 -8.83 13.71
C ARG A 136 -1.60 -7.57 14.09
N ILE A 137 -2.91 -7.58 13.90
CA ILE A 137 -3.80 -6.54 14.40
C ILE A 137 -4.08 -6.81 15.87
N LYS A 138 -3.79 -5.84 16.71
CA LYS A 138 -4.11 -5.83 18.14
C LYS A 138 -5.49 -5.23 18.36
N GLU A 139 -6.14 -5.60 19.45
CA GLU A 139 -7.42 -5.02 19.84
C GLU A 139 -8.44 -5.02 18.69
N LEU A 140 -8.43 -6.11 17.89
CA LEU A 140 -9.32 -6.24 16.76
C LEU A 140 -10.77 -6.36 17.22
N GLU A 141 -11.62 -5.47 16.73
CA GLU A 141 -13.04 -5.43 17.03
C GLU A 141 -13.86 -5.34 15.73
N ARG A 142 -15.05 -5.90 15.75
CA ARG A 142 -16.06 -5.72 14.72
C ARG A 142 -16.93 -4.51 15.07
N LEU A 143 -17.02 -3.57 14.15
CA LEU A 143 -17.94 -2.44 14.22
C LEU A 143 -19.26 -2.78 13.52
N GLU A 144 -20.17 -1.81 13.45
CA GLU A 144 -21.37 -1.93 12.63
C GLU A 144 -21.00 -2.11 11.16
N ASP A 145 -21.68 -3.05 10.50
CA ASP A 145 -21.47 -3.31 9.08
C ASP A 145 -21.75 -2.04 8.26
N ALA A 146 -21.04 -1.87 7.17
CA ALA A 146 -21.09 -0.65 6.37
C ALA A 146 -21.30 -0.95 4.88
N ILE A 147 -21.85 0.02 4.16
CA ILE A 147 -21.89 -0.01 2.68
C ILE A 147 -20.78 0.86 2.16
N VAL A 148 -19.88 0.28 1.34
CA VAL A 148 -18.80 0.98 0.65
C VAL A 148 -19.04 0.86 -0.86
N ASP A 149 -19.27 1.98 -1.52
CA ASP A 149 -19.54 2.04 -2.97
C ASP A 149 -20.65 1.07 -3.42
N GLY A 150 -21.71 0.97 -2.61
CA GLY A 150 -22.86 0.08 -2.88
C GLY A 150 -22.66 -1.38 -2.51
N VAL A 151 -21.52 -1.76 -1.91
CA VAL A 151 -21.17 -3.13 -1.51
C VAL A 151 -21.30 -3.29 -0.01
N ASP A 152 -22.00 -4.34 0.45
CA ASP A 152 -22.12 -4.70 1.86
C ASP A 152 -20.77 -5.21 2.39
N CYS A 153 -20.28 -4.57 3.44
CA CYS A 153 -19.00 -4.88 4.04
C CYS A 153 -19.12 -5.16 5.55
N TYR A 154 -18.33 -6.10 6.02
CA TYR A 154 -17.93 -6.13 7.42
C TYR A 154 -16.99 -4.94 7.66
N HIS A 155 -17.16 -4.26 8.80
CA HIS A 155 -16.27 -3.18 9.21
C HIS A 155 -15.52 -3.60 10.47
N LEU A 156 -14.19 -3.66 10.35
CA LEU A 156 -13.31 -4.03 11.45
C LEU A 156 -12.37 -2.87 11.78
N LYS A 157 -12.00 -2.77 13.04
CA LYS A 157 -11.01 -1.82 13.54
C LYS A 157 -10.03 -2.50 14.47
N GLY A 158 -8.81 -2.04 14.47
CA GLY A 158 -7.78 -2.51 15.38
C GLY A 158 -6.56 -1.61 15.38
N LYS A 159 -5.46 -2.12 15.91
CA LYS A 159 -4.18 -1.42 15.97
C LYS A 159 -3.08 -2.24 15.31
N THR A 160 -2.25 -1.59 14.53
CA THR A 160 -1.04 -2.19 13.97
C THR A 160 -0.05 -2.55 15.08
N TRP A 161 1.05 -3.22 14.73
CA TRP A 161 2.15 -3.50 15.64
C TRP A 161 2.83 -2.23 16.20
N THR A 162 2.70 -1.09 15.51
CA THR A 162 3.18 0.25 15.92
C THR A 162 2.13 1.07 16.69
N ASP A 163 1.02 0.44 17.10
CA ASP A 163 -0.12 1.07 17.76
C ASP A 163 -0.85 2.15 16.92
N SER A 164 -0.64 2.18 15.62
CA SER A 164 -1.44 2.99 14.69
C SER A 164 -2.81 2.36 14.50
N GLU A 165 -3.86 3.18 14.43
CA GLU A 165 -5.21 2.69 14.12
C GLU A 165 -5.26 2.16 12.70
N GLU A 166 -5.97 1.04 12.51
CA GLU A 166 -6.21 0.44 11.20
C GLU A 166 -7.65 -0.01 11.10
N GLU A 167 -8.28 0.29 9.98
CA GLU A 167 -9.67 -0.07 9.70
C GLU A 167 -9.75 -0.84 8.39
N PHE A 168 -10.64 -1.84 8.35
CA PHE A 168 -10.85 -2.71 7.21
C PHE A 168 -12.34 -2.76 6.88
N TRP A 169 -12.67 -2.60 5.61
CA TRP A 169 -13.99 -2.90 5.07
C TRP A 169 -13.83 -4.09 4.14
N ILE A 170 -14.46 -5.20 4.50
CA ILE A 170 -14.32 -6.50 3.83
C ILE A 170 -15.66 -6.86 3.22
N GLU A 171 -15.70 -7.01 1.91
CA GLU A 171 -16.90 -7.43 1.18
C GLU A 171 -17.43 -8.75 1.73
N LYS A 172 -18.72 -8.81 2.05
CA LYS A 172 -19.32 -9.99 2.68
C LYS A 172 -19.44 -11.19 1.74
N GLU A 173 -19.68 -10.96 0.47
CA GLU A 173 -19.91 -12.00 -0.52
C GLU A 173 -18.61 -12.68 -0.96
N LYS A 174 -17.61 -11.88 -1.35
CA LYS A 174 -16.33 -12.40 -1.89
C LYS A 174 -15.23 -12.54 -0.83
N CYS A 175 -15.42 -11.96 0.36
CA CYS A 175 -14.38 -11.87 1.39
C CYS A 175 -13.09 -11.18 0.88
N LEU A 176 -13.23 -10.13 0.06
CA LEU A 176 -12.12 -9.30 -0.41
C LEU A 176 -12.09 -7.97 0.34
N LEU A 177 -10.91 -7.38 0.43
CA LEU A 177 -10.77 -6.01 0.90
C LEU A 177 -11.51 -5.07 -0.05
N LYS A 178 -12.37 -4.22 0.49
CA LYS A 178 -13.04 -3.14 -0.22
C LYS A 178 -12.44 -1.79 0.11
N ARG A 179 -11.96 -1.65 1.34
CA ARG A 179 -11.23 -0.47 1.81
C ARG A 179 -10.30 -0.85 2.94
N VAL A 180 -9.14 -0.23 2.95
CA VAL A 180 -8.23 -0.21 4.11
C VAL A 180 -7.89 1.24 4.43
N ARG A 181 -7.85 1.57 5.71
CA ARG A 181 -7.42 2.87 6.21
C ARG A 181 -6.41 2.69 7.33
N VAL A 182 -5.24 3.31 7.20
CA VAL A 182 -4.17 3.24 8.20
C VAL A 182 -3.90 4.64 8.75
N GLY A 183 -4.04 4.80 10.06
CA GLY A 183 -3.77 6.04 10.77
C GLY A 183 -2.28 6.26 10.97
N ILE A 184 -1.82 7.47 10.72
CA ILE A 184 -0.46 7.92 10.93
C ILE A 184 -0.49 9.10 11.89
N VAL A 185 0.18 9.00 13.02
CA VAL A 185 0.28 10.10 13.99
C VAL A 185 1.69 10.67 13.94
N ILE A 186 1.80 11.92 13.53
CA ILE A 186 3.04 12.68 13.59
C ILE A 186 3.04 13.46 14.91
N LYS A 187 3.79 12.97 15.89
CA LYS A 187 3.95 13.64 17.18
C LYS A 187 4.87 14.87 17.03
N PRO A 188 4.66 15.94 17.81
CA PRO A 188 5.59 17.06 17.86
C PRO A 188 6.98 16.60 18.36
N GLY A 189 7.99 17.40 18.05
CA GLY A 189 9.36 17.10 18.42
C GLY A 189 10.17 16.43 17.32
N ILE A 190 11.47 16.43 17.50
CA ILE A 190 12.44 15.89 16.53
C ILE A 190 12.61 14.39 16.79
N ASP A 191 12.54 13.59 15.74
CA ASP A 191 13.02 12.22 15.76
C ASP A 191 14.54 12.27 15.50
N GLU A 192 15.33 12.15 16.56
CA GLU A 192 16.79 12.27 16.49
C GLU A 192 17.42 11.20 15.61
N SER A 193 16.89 9.97 15.57
CA SER A 193 17.41 8.92 14.71
C SER A 193 17.22 9.25 13.23
N LYS A 194 16.06 9.74 12.88
CA LYS A 194 15.75 10.21 11.52
C LYS A 194 16.54 11.46 11.15
N PHE A 195 16.70 12.40 12.06
CA PHE A 195 17.53 13.59 11.85
C PHE A 195 18.97 13.21 11.53
N LEU A 196 19.58 12.31 12.30
CA LEU A 196 20.95 11.84 12.08
C LEU A 196 21.10 11.09 10.77
N ALA A 197 20.10 10.26 10.39
CA ALA A 197 20.10 9.56 9.12
C ALA A 197 20.04 10.53 7.91
N ILE A 198 19.22 11.58 7.98
CA ILE A 198 19.16 12.61 6.95
C ILE A 198 20.46 13.40 6.89
N LYS A 199 21.00 13.78 8.05
CA LYS A 199 22.24 14.55 8.17
C LYS A 199 23.44 13.81 7.59
N ALA A 200 23.48 12.50 7.69
CA ALA A 200 24.54 11.67 7.09
C ALA A 200 24.55 11.72 5.55
N ILE A 201 23.42 12.08 4.92
CA ILE A 201 23.27 12.16 3.47
C ILE A 201 23.31 13.62 2.99
N ASP A 202 22.61 14.52 3.70
CA ASP A 202 22.39 15.90 3.30
C ASP A 202 22.15 16.79 4.52
N GLU A 203 23.14 17.59 4.87
CA GLU A 203 23.09 18.45 6.08
C GLU A 203 22.02 19.55 5.95
N GLN A 204 21.81 20.10 4.74
CA GLN A 204 20.82 21.14 4.51
C GLN A 204 19.40 20.60 4.71
N LYS A 205 19.11 19.42 4.17
CA LYS A 205 17.83 18.75 4.39
C LYS A 205 17.59 18.36 5.83
N ALA A 206 18.64 18.03 6.57
CA ALA A 206 18.52 17.76 8.00
C ALA A 206 18.10 19.01 8.78
N LEU A 207 18.66 20.19 8.45
CA LEU A 207 18.27 21.47 9.05
C LEU A 207 16.82 21.83 8.71
N GLU A 208 16.41 21.66 7.46
CA GLU A 208 15.02 21.88 7.01
C GLU A 208 14.05 20.93 7.76
N TYR A 209 14.41 19.65 7.90
CA TYR A 209 13.65 18.70 8.70
C TYR A 209 13.53 19.15 10.16
N ARG A 210 14.61 19.60 10.78
CA ARG A 210 14.62 20.10 12.16
C ARG A 210 13.69 21.29 12.30
N GLN A 211 13.85 22.32 11.47
CA GLN A 211 13.01 23.52 11.48
C GLN A 211 11.53 23.19 11.30
N PHE A 212 11.21 22.30 10.36
CA PHE A 212 9.85 21.83 10.15
C PHE A 212 9.31 21.13 11.41
N ARG A 213 10.10 20.26 12.06
CA ARG A 213 9.65 19.51 13.24
C ARG A 213 9.51 20.39 14.46
N GLU A 214 10.36 21.40 14.65
CA GLU A 214 10.27 22.39 15.72
C GLU A 214 9.04 23.30 15.56
N SER A 215 8.62 23.57 14.33
CA SER A 215 7.40 24.34 14.07
C SER A 215 6.10 23.58 14.38
N GLN A 216 6.18 22.24 14.55
CA GLN A 216 5.01 21.41 14.88
C GLN A 216 4.80 21.42 16.40
N THR A 217 3.81 22.17 16.87
CA THR A 217 3.46 22.28 18.29
C THR A 217 2.47 21.24 18.77
N GLU A 218 1.70 20.64 17.84
CA GLU A 218 0.66 19.66 18.13
C GLU A 218 0.85 18.38 17.32
N ALA A 219 0.32 17.28 17.84
CA ALA A 219 0.27 16.02 17.10
C ALA A 219 -0.74 16.15 15.94
N ARG A 220 -0.31 15.80 14.74
CA ARG A 220 -1.18 15.75 13.55
C ARG A 220 -1.48 14.30 13.22
N ARG A 221 -2.73 14.00 12.95
CA ARG A 221 -3.18 12.68 12.49
C ARG A 221 -3.49 12.74 11.00
N PHE A 222 -3.03 11.73 10.30
CA PHE A 222 -3.29 11.50 8.89
C PHE A 222 -3.79 10.09 8.68
N TRP A 223 -4.42 9.86 7.54
CA TRP A 223 -4.89 8.55 7.12
C TRP A 223 -4.41 8.26 5.70
N ASN A 224 -3.77 7.11 5.51
CA ASN A 224 -3.64 6.52 4.19
C ASN A 224 -4.85 5.62 3.97
N GLN A 225 -5.55 5.82 2.88
CA GLN A 225 -6.72 5.02 2.50
C GLN A 225 -6.50 4.43 1.11
N ILE A 226 -6.83 3.16 0.97
CA ILE A 226 -6.90 2.45 -0.30
C ILE A 226 -8.33 1.95 -0.45
N ASP A 227 -8.98 2.31 -1.55
CA ASP A 227 -10.29 1.81 -1.94
C ASP A 227 -10.10 0.81 -3.09
N TYR A 228 -10.53 -0.43 -2.90
CA TYR A 228 -10.38 -1.53 -3.87
C TYR A 228 -11.64 -1.64 -4.74
N HIS A 229 -11.63 -0.95 -5.90
CA HIS A 229 -12.76 -0.92 -6.82
C HIS A 229 -12.65 -2.02 -7.88
N GLU A 230 -11.45 -2.26 -8.37
CA GLU A 230 -11.15 -3.18 -9.48
C GLU A 230 -10.51 -4.49 -9.01
N ALA A 231 -10.48 -4.76 -7.69
CA ALA A 231 -9.91 -5.98 -7.16
C ALA A 231 -10.73 -7.21 -7.57
N ASP A 232 -10.08 -8.20 -8.17
CA ASP A 232 -10.70 -9.47 -8.59
C ASP A 232 -9.75 -10.65 -8.39
N ILE A 233 -10.33 -11.83 -8.16
CA ILE A 233 -9.62 -13.10 -7.97
C ILE A 233 -10.04 -14.13 -9.01
N ASP A 234 -9.19 -15.13 -9.21
CA ASP A 234 -9.39 -16.23 -10.15
C ASP A 234 -9.73 -15.78 -11.57
N CYS A 235 -9.34 -14.56 -11.92
CA CYS A 235 -9.49 -13.96 -13.23
C CYS A 235 -8.36 -14.39 -14.19
N THR A 236 -8.62 -14.21 -15.48
CA THR A 236 -7.58 -14.41 -16.51
C THR A 236 -6.66 -13.20 -16.52
N ILE A 237 -5.35 -13.45 -16.47
CA ILE A 237 -4.30 -12.43 -16.58
C ILE A 237 -3.47 -12.76 -17.82
N GLU A 238 -3.28 -11.78 -18.69
CA GLU A 238 -2.49 -11.96 -19.89
C GLU A 238 -0.99 -11.94 -19.57
N PRO A 239 -0.14 -12.70 -20.27
CA PRO A 239 1.31 -12.70 -20.03
C PRO A 239 1.94 -11.31 -20.09
N GLY A 240 1.41 -10.42 -20.92
CA GLY A 240 1.85 -9.02 -21.03
C GLY A 240 1.62 -8.17 -19.79
N ASP A 241 0.72 -8.58 -18.89
CA ASP A 241 0.45 -7.87 -17.64
C ASP A 241 1.57 -8.01 -16.59
N PHE A 242 2.47 -8.97 -16.79
CA PHE A 242 3.63 -9.21 -15.93
C PHE A 242 4.92 -8.57 -16.46
N VAL A 243 4.88 -7.80 -17.56
CA VAL A 243 6.05 -7.24 -18.23
C VAL A 243 6.18 -5.75 -17.89
N PHE A 244 7.37 -5.37 -17.41
CA PHE A 244 7.74 -3.97 -17.20
C PHE A 244 8.68 -3.47 -18.31
N GLU A 245 8.32 -2.35 -18.91
CA GLU A 245 9.13 -1.67 -19.93
C GLU A 245 9.49 -0.27 -19.41
N VAL A 246 10.79 -0.02 -19.20
CA VAL A 246 11.32 1.24 -18.62
C VAL A 246 10.89 2.48 -19.40
N GLU A 247 10.80 2.38 -20.74
CA GLU A 247 10.44 3.52 -21.60
C GLU A 247 8.93 3.68 -21.81
N ARG A 248 8.13 2.73 -21.33
CA ARG A 248 6.68 2.79 -21.47
C ARG A 248 6.10 3.79 -20.48
N LYS A 249 5.23 4.68 -20.96
CA LYS A 249 4.41 5.49 -20.06
C LYS A 249 3.45 4.58 -19.31
N SER A 250 3.45 4.68 -17.99
CA SER A 250 2.53 3.92 -17.15
C SER A 250 1.08 4.26 -17.47
N ASP A 251 0.25 3.24 -17.58
CA ASP A 251 -1.20 3.36 -17.75
C ASP A 251 -1.92 3.76 -16.44
N LEU A 252 -1.17 3.89 -15.34
CA LEU A 252 -1.67 4.43 -14.06
C LEU A 252 -1.72 5.96 -14.02
N ILE A 253 -1.00 6.66 -14.91
CA ILE A 253 -0.96 8.14 -14.92
C ILE A 253 -2.36 8.76 -15.07
N PRO A 254 -3.27 8.27 -15.94
CA PRO A 254 -4.62 8.79 -16.05
C PRO A 254 -5.44 8.70 -14.75
N SER A 255 -5.16 7.76 -13.85
CA SER A 255 -5.86 7.61 -12.57
C SER A 255 -5.78 8.87 -11.68
N PHE A 256 -4.80 9.74 -11.90
CA PHE A 256 -4.67 11.01 -11.18
C PHE A 256 -5.60 12.11 -11.72
N ASN A 257 -6.23 11.91 -12.88
CA ASN A 257 -7.05 12.90 -13.59
C ASN A 257 -8.55 12.69 -13.41
N VAL A 258 -8.97 11.61 -12.73
CA VAL A 258 -10.37 11.16 -12.63
C VAL A 258 -11.12 11.81 -11.46
N LEU A 259 -10.61 12.91 -10.89
CA LEU A 259 -11.29 13.61 -9.78
C LEU A 259 -11.37 15.10 -10.03
#